data_f761ea063bdc46bd3975267bf1b06c7b
#
_entry.id   f761ea063bdc46bd3975267bf1b06c7b
#
_cell.length_a   1.000
_cell.length_b   1.000
_cell.length_c   1.000
_cell.angle_alpha   90.00
_cell.angle_beta   90.00
_cell.angle_gamma   90.00
#
_symmetry.space_group_name_H-M   'P 1'
#
loop_
_entity.id
_entity.type
_entity.pdbx_description
1 polymer ?
#
loop_
_entity_poly.entity_id
_entity_poly.type
_entity_poly.pdbx_seq_one_letter_code
_entity_poly.pdbx_strand_id
1 'polypeptide(L)'
;MLLLISAMSIKAQDFKKFDKGSFIEGKDSIYYRILFPQNFDATKKYPILFFLHGSGERGNDNQKQLTHGAKLFLKDDIRKQFPAIIVFPQCAENSFWANVEFGTDPQGKRAFNFQKRGKPTKAMHALLGMIDNFMDKPFVDHKQVYIGGLSMGAMGTYELLRRKKKLFAAAFAICGGDNVANVQKYKDVPLWIFHGEKDDVVPVVHSTIIADQLKVLGKVPKLTLYPNANHNSWDTAFADPKLLPWLFSNQNQR
;
A
#
# COMPACT_ATOMS: atom_id res chain seq x y z
N MET A 1 34.63 26.44 28.70
CA MET A 1 33.47 26.46 27.82
C MET A 1 33.03 25.00 27.60
N LEU A 2 32.08 24.52 28.44
CA LEU A 2 31.57 23.14 28.38
C LEU A 2 30.54 23.06 27.27
N LEU A 3 30.81 22.29 26.19
CA LEU A 3 29.81 21.92 25.21
C LEU A 3 28.89 20.85 25.82
N LEU A 4 27.64 21.23 26.13
CA LEU A 4 26.58 20.30 26.40
C LEU A 4 26.14 19.65 25.09
N ILE A 5 26.62 18.43 24.83
CA ILE A 5 26.07 17.58 23.77
C ILE A 5 24.77 16.99 24.30
N SER A 6 23.65 17.60 23.89
CA SER A 6 22.33 17.00 24.13
C SER A 6 22.22 15.73 23.29
N ALA A 7 22.36 14.58 23.94
CA ALA A 7 22.04 13.30 23.32
C ALA A 7 20.54 13.26 23.07
N MET A 8 20.10 13.50 21.82
CA MET A 8 18.75 13.17 21.38
C MET A 8 18.61 11.65 21.46
N SER A 9 17.92 11.18 22.49
CA SER A 9 17.51 9.80 22.63
C SER A 9 16.57 9.47 21.48
N ILE A 10 17.06 8.79 20.43
CA ILE A 10 16.22 8.22 19.38
C ILE A 10 15.43 7.13 20.07
N LYS A 11 14.19 7.44 20.49
CA LYS A 11 13.27 6.41 20.99
C LYS A 11 13.10 5.36 19.92
N ALA A 12 13.57 4.15 20.19
CA ALA A 12 13.30 2.98 19.36
C ALA A 12 11.78 2.89 19.16
N GLN A 13 11.35 2.85 17.90
CA GLN A 13 9.92 2.83 17.59
C GLN A 13 9.34 1.48 18.03
N ASP A 14 8.34 1.54 18.89
CA ASP A 14 7.72 0.36 19.48
C ASP A 14 6.66 -0.24 18.55
N PHE A 15 7.08 -1.15 17.67
CA PHE A 15 6.17 -1.93 16.83
C PHE A 15 5.19 -2.82 17.61
N LYS A 16 5.34 -2.95 18.94
CA LYS A 16 4.37 -3.64 19.79
C LYS A 16 3.01 -2.95 19.81
N LYS A 17 2.95 -1.65 19.45
CA LYS A 17 1.69 -0.92 19.27
C LYS A 17 0.82 -1.46 18.12
N PHE A 18 1.41 -2.21 17.18
CA PHE A 18 0.66 -2.93 16.18
C PHE A 18 0.26 -4.31 16.74
N ASP A 19 -1.01 -4.52 16.97
CA ASP A 19 -1.54 -5.81 17.40
C ASP A 19 -1.36 -6.86 16.29
N LYS A 20 -1.22 -8.12 16.68
CA LYS A 20 -1.17 -9.26 15.77
C LYS A 20 -2.56 -9.78 15.51
N GLY A 21 -2.89 -10.02 14.24
CA GLY A 21 -4.12 -10.66 13.82
C GLY A 21 -3.87 -11.70 12.74
N SER A 22 -4.90 -12.49 12.50
CA SER A 22 -4.98 -13.42 11.38
C SER A 22 -6.41 -13.49 10.86
N PHE A 23 -6.55 -13.76 9.57
CA PHE A 23 -7.81 -14.09 8.94
C PHE A 23 -7.66 -15.46 8.29
N ILE A 24 -8.66 -16.33 8.46
CA ILE A 24 -8.66 -17.70 7.94
C ILE A 24 -9.97 -17.88 7.19
N GLU A 25 -9.87 -18.31 5.94
CA GLU A 25 -11.02 -18.68 5.11
C GLU A 25 -10.75 -20.01 4.41
N GLY A 26 -11.41 -21.07 4.86
CA GLY A 26 -11.15 -22.43 4.38
C GLY A 26 -9.71 -22.87 4.64
N LYS A 27 -8.94 -23.06 3.56
CA LYS A 27 -7.51 -23.44 3.62
C LYS A 27 -6.54 -22.24 3.49
N ASP A 28 -7.08 -21.06 3.19
CA ASP A 28 -6.28 -19.86 3.02
C ASP A 28 -6.24 -19.08 4.33
N SER A 29 -5.06 -18.55 4.65
CA SER A 29 -4.86 -17.70 5.81
C SER A 29 -3.96 -16.54 5.47
N ILE A 30 -4.16 -15.43 6.16
CA ILE A 30 -3.31 -14.25 6.07
C ILE A 30 -3.09 -13.68 7.46
N TYR A 31 -1.82 -13.50 7.82
CA TYR A 31 -1.45 -12.77 9.02
C TYR A 31 -1.43 -11.27 8.74
N TYR A 32 -1.76 -10.48 9.74
CA TYR A 32 -1.66 -9.02 9.63
C TYR A 32 -1.25 -8.39 10.95
N ARG A 33 -0.76 -7.17 10.86
CA ARG A 33 -0.52 -6.27 11.99
C ARG A 33 -1.48 -5.10 11.86
N ILE A 34 -2.08 -4.70 12.99
CA ILE A 34 -3.09 -3.64 13.03
C ILE A 34 -2.73 -2.60 14.08
N LEU A 35 -2.80 -1.33 13.70
CA LEU A 35 -2.65 -0.19 14.59
C LEU A 35 -4.00 0.52 14.67
N PHE A 36 -4.56 0.55 15.86
CA PHE A 36 -5.77 1.33 16.14
C PHE A 36 -5.43 2.80 16.45
N PRO A 37 -6.37 3.75 16.21
CA PRO A 37 -6.22 5.13 16.65
C PRO A 37 -5.91 5.22 18.15
N GLN A 38 -5.30 6.35 18.57
CA GLN A 38 -5.19 6.66 19.98
C GLN A 38 -6.60 6.81 20.56
N ASN A 39 -6.84 6.25 21.74
CA ASN A 39 -8.15 6.26 22.39
C ASN A 39 -9.27 5.65 21.50
N PHE A 40 -8.95 4.51 20.85
CA PHE A 40 -9.90 3.78 20.03
C PHE A 40 -11.19 3.46 20.84
N ASP A 41 -12.32 3.76 20.22
CA ASP A 41 -13.66 3.52 20.75
C ASP A 41 -14.48 2.78 19.69
N ALA A 42 -14.80 1.51 19.94
CA ALA A 42 -15.49 0.66 18.98
C ALA A 42 -16.92 1.13 18.60
N THR A 43 -17.45 2.12 19.31
CA THR A 43 -18.77 2.73 18.98
C THR A 43 -18.66 3.84 17.94
N LYS A 44 -17.43 4.30 17.63
CA LYS A 44 -17.14 5.32 16.63
C LYS A 44 -16.68 4.69 15.33
N LYS A 45 -16.80 5.43 14.23
CA LYS A 45 -16.31 5.04 12.92
C LYS A 45 -14.98 5.70 12.61
N TYR A 46 -14.06 4.93 12.01
CA TYR A 46 -12.71 5.37 11.68
C TYR A 46 -12.36 5.05 10.22
N PRO A 47 -11.57 5.90 9.58
CA PRO A 47 -10.91 5.58 8.34
C PRO A 47 -10.07 4.30 8.49
N ILE A 48 -9.94 3.52 7.42
CA ILE A 48 -9.06 2.34 7.38
C ILE A 48 -8.12 2.40 6.18
N LEU A 49 -6.85 2.15 6.42
CA LEU A 49 -5.82 2.02 5.40
C LEU A 49 -5.23 0.61 5.44
N PHE A 50 -5.29 -0.10 4.33
CA PHE A 50 -4.53 -1.32 4.09
C PHE A 50 -3.22 -0.95 3.40
N PHE A 51 -2.09 -1.47 3.88
CA PHE A 51 -0.78 -1.22 3.28
C PHE A 51 -0.09 -2.52 2.91
N LEU A 52 0.26 -2.67 1.63
CA LEU A 52 0.87 -3.87 1.08
C LEU A 52 2.39 -3.69 0.94
N HIS A 53 3.13 -4.58 1.58
CA HIS A 53 4.59 -4.62 1.56
C HIS A 53 5.18 -5.14 0.24
N GLY A 54 6.47 -4.99 0.05
CA GLY A 54 7.24 -5.50 -1.08
C GLY A 54 7.55 -7.00 -1.00
N SER A 55 8.26 -7.51 -1.98
CA SER A 55 8.56 -8.94 -2.09
C SER A 55 9.51 -9.46 -1.00
N GLY A 56 10.36 -8.60 -0.44
CA GLY A 56 11.32 -8.94 0.63
C GLY A 56 10.68 -9.25 1.97
N GLU A 57 9.46 -8.75 2.20
CA GLU A 57 8.76 -8.87 3.48
C GLU A 57 7.76 -10.03 3.50
N ARG A 58 7.73 -10.88 2.45
CA ARG A 58 6.93 -12.12 2.43
C ARG A 58 7.35 -13.06 3.56
N GLY A 59 6.41 -13.86 4.01
CA GLY A 59 6.65 -14.84 5.07
C GLY A 59 5.41 -15.15 5.87
N ASN A 60 5.64 -15.67 7.08
CA ASN A 60 4.61 -16.02 8.05
C ASN A 60 4.99 -15.64 9.49
N ASP A 61 6.00 -14.79 9.65
CA ASP A 61 6.49 -14.35 10.98
C ASP A 61 5.61 -13.28 11.63
N ASN A 62 4.70 -12.70 10.83
CA ASN A 62 3.84 -11.59 11.24
C ASN A 62 4.64 -10.39 11.79
N GLN A 63 5.81 -10.09 11.19
CA GLN A 63 6.71 -9.01 11.59
C GLN A 63 7.30 -8.24 10.39
N LYS A 64 7.82 -8.94 9.37
CA LYS A 64 8.52 -8.33 8.24
C LYS A 64 7.69 -7.31 7.48
N GLN A 65 6.37 -7.49 7.41
CA GLN A 65 5.46 -6.52 6.76
C GLN A 65 5.52 -5.11 7.35
N LEU A 66 6.07 -4.93 8.56
CA LEU A 66 6.26 -3.62 9.19
C LEU A 66 7.58 -2.92 8.82
N THR A 67 8.45 -3.56 8.04
CA THR A 67 9.79 -3.05 7.71
C THR A 67 9.73 -1.66 7.09
N HIS A 68 8.82 -1.47 6.14
CA HIS A 68 8.66 -0.20 5.43
C HIS A 68 7.30 0.43 5.70
N GLY A 69 7.29 1.76 5.89
CA GLY A 69 6.06 2.54 6.08
C GLY A 69 5.49 2.53 7.50
N ALA A 70 5.61 1.45 8.28
CA ALA A 70 4.98 1.35 9.60
C ALA A 70 5.46 2.44 10.58
N LYS A 71 6.71 2.85 10.48
CA LYS A 71 7.30 3.93 11.30
C LYS A 71 6.56 5.26 11.16
N LEU A 72 6.05 5.57 9.97
CA LEU A 72 5.28 6.78 9.73
C LEU A 72 4.06 6.85 10.65
N PHE A 73 3.31 5.75 10.74
CA PHE A 73 2.07 5.67 11.49
C PHE A 73 2.26 5.57 13.01
N LEU A 74 3.49 5.35 13.48
CA LEU A 74 3.80 5.37 14.93
C LEU A 74 4.10 6.77 15.46
N LYS A 75 4.30 7.77 14.60
CA LYS A 75 4.54 9.14 15.02
C LYS A 75 3.30 9.70 15.71
N ASP A 76 3.48 10.33 16.88
CA ASP A 76 2.37 10.82 17.71
C ASP A 76 1.58 11.96 17.04
N ASP A 77 2.25 12.83 16.29
CA ASP A 77 1.64 13.88 15.47
C ASP A 77 0.76 13.29 14.37
N ILE A 78 1.23 12.28 13.66
CA ILE A 78 0.47 11.58 12.62
C ILE A 78 -0.74 10.87 13.21
N ARG A 79 -0.60 10.18 14.34
CA ARG A 79 -1.71 9.48 15.02
C ARG A 79 -2.78 10.43 15.55
N LYS A 80 -2.38 11.65 15.96
CA LYS A 80 -3.31 12.69 16.39
C LYS A 80 -4.02 13.35 15.21
N GLN A 81 -3.29 13.64 14.14
CA GLN A 81 -3.82 14.33 12.98
C GLN A 81 -4.71 13.42 12.11
N PHE A 82 -4.35 12.13 12.00
CA PHE A 82 -5.05 11.14 11.18
C PHE A 82 -5.42 9.91 12.01
N PRO A 83 -6.47 10.00 12.85
CA PRO A 83 -6.91 8.88 13.67
C PRO A 83 -7.57 7.81 12.80
N ALA A 84 -6.77 6.89 12.27
CA ALA A 84 -7.19 5.84 11.35
C ALA A 84 -6.74 4.46 11.84
N ILE A 85 -7.43 3.43 11.39
CA ILE A 85 -7.04 2.03 11.53
C ILE A 85 -6.05 1.73 10.41
N ILE A 86 -4.86 1.24 10.75
CA ILE A 86 -3.81 0.91 9.77
C ILE A 86 -3.55 -0.58 9.81
N VAL A 87 -3.72 -1.26 8.68
CA VAL A 87 -3.57 -2.72 8.57
C VAL A 87 -2.44 -3.06 7.61
N PHE A 88 -1.49 -3.84 8.08
CA PHE A 88 -0.36 -4.38 7.33
C PHE A 88 -0.53 -5.90 7.20
N PRO A 89 -1.15 -6.42 6.15
CA PRO A 89 -1.18 -7.86 5.89
C PRO A 89 0.19 -8.37 5.46
N GLN A 90 0.47 -9.66 5.69
CA GLN A 90 1.69 -10.32 5.24
C GLN A 90 1.36 -11.35 4.15
N CYS A 91 1.96 -11.19 2.97
CA CYS A 91 1.91 -12.14 1.89
C CYS A 91 2.75 -13.38 2.22
N ALA A 92 2.20 -14.56 2.05
CA ALA A 92 2.94 -15.80 2.23
C ALA A 92 4.15 -15.87 1.27
N GLU A 93 5.22 -16.53 1.70
CA GLU A 93 6.49 -16.60 0.96
C GLU A 93 6.33 -17.19 -0.45
N ASN A 94 5.46 -18.17 -0.60
CA ASN A 94 5.18 -18.87 -1.86
C ASN A 94 4.04 -18.24 -2.67
N SER A 95 3.68 -16.98 -2.41
CA SER A 95 2.62 -16.26 -3.09
C SER A 95 3.06 -14.85 -3.48
N PHE A 96 2.14 -14.10 -4.12
CA PHE A 96 2.36 -12.76 -4.62
C PHE A 96 1.06 -11.95 -4.52
N TRP A 97 1.15 -10.60 -4.36
CA TRP A 97 -0.05 -9.77 -4.25
C TRP A 97 -0.83 -9.61 -5.56
N ALA A 98 -0.19 -9.80 -6.70
CA ALA A 98 -0.80 -9.59 -8.02
C ALA A 98 -0.55 -10.75 -8.96
N ASN A 99 -1.40 -10.90 -9.97
CA ASN A 99 -1.15 -11.79 -11.09
C ASN A 99 -0.14 -11.15 -12.03
N VAL A 100 1.12 -11.51 -11.85
CA VAL A 100 2.23 -11.09 -12.70
C VAL A 100 3.12 -12.28 -12.97
N GLU A 101 3.50 -12.44 -14.22
CA GLU A 101 4.51 -13.41 -14.66
C GLU A 101 5.83 -12.69 -14.85
N PHE A 102 6.89 -13.30 -14.39
CA PHE A 102 8.24 -12.77 -14.51
C PHE A 102 8.95 -13.46 -15.67
N GLY A 103 9.62 -12.66 -16.46
CA GLY A 103 10.46 -13.11 -17.56
C GLY A 103 11.77 -12.37 -17.60
N THR A 104 12.46 -12.50 -18.70
CA THR A 104 13.67 -11.75 -19.03
C THR A 104 13.48 -11.12 -20.40
N ASP A 105 13.78 -9.84 -20.52
CA ASP A 105 13.75 -9.16 -21.81
C ASP A 105 14.96 -9.55 -22.69
N PRO A 106 14.99 -9.16 -23.97
CA PRO A 106 16.10 -9.46 -24.86
C PRO A 106 17.46 -8.91 -24.40
N GLN A 107 17.47 -7.94 -23.49
CA GLN A 107 18.65 -7.34 -22.89
C GLN A 107 19.09 -8.03 -21.58
N GLY A 108 18.41 -9.13 -21.19
CA GLY A 108 18.69 -9.88 -19.98
C GLY A 108 18.14 -9.26 -18.70
N LYS A 109 17.33 -8.19 -18.80
CA LYS A 109 16.70 -7.53 -17.64
C LYS A 109 15.39 -8.21 -17.28
N ARG A 110 15.00 -8.07 -16.01
CA ARG A 110 13.72 -8.59 -15.51
C ARG A 110 12.56 -7.92 -16.22
N ALA A 111 11.68 -8.74 -16.81
CA ALA A 111 10.45 -8.33 -17.45
C ALA A 111 9.24 -8.68 -16.59
N PHE A 112 8.20 -7.83 -16.64
CA PHE A 112 6.97 -7.98 -15.91
C PHE A 112 5.80 -8.11 -16.89
N ASN A 113 5.16 -9.27 -16.91
CA ASN A 113 3.97 -9.53 -17.71
C ASN A 113 2.74 -9.46 -16.79
N PHE A 114 2.22 -8.25 -16.58
CA PHE A 114 1.03 -8.02 -15.76
C PHE A 114 -0.21 -8.58 -16.44
N GLN A 115 -0.95 -9.42 -15.73
CA GLN A 115 -2.11 -10.10 -16.30
C GLN A 115 -3.35 -9.21 -16.29
N LYS A 116 -4.04 -9.15 -17.42
CA LYS A 116 -5.31 -8.41 -17.57
C LYS A 116 -6.47 -9.11 -16.86
N ARG A 117 -6.39 -10.44 -16.70
CA ARG A 117 -7.45 -11.31 -16.17
C ARG A 117 -6.82 -12.41 -15.31
N GLY A 118 -7.66 -13.26 -14.77
CA GLY A 118 -7.24 -14.45 -14.04
C GLY A 118 -7.83 -14.50 -12.62
N LYS A 119 -7.77 -15.68 -12.03
CA LYS A 119 -8.12 -15.89 -10.63
C LYS A 119 -7.10 -15.14 -9.75
N PRO A 120 -7.50 -14.68 -8.56
CA PRO A 120 -6.55 -14.11 -7.61
C PRO A 120 -5.49 -15.15 -7.25
N THR A 121 -4.28 -14.70 -6.94
CA THR A 121 -3.31 -15.53 -6.24
C THR A 121 -3.85 -15.95 -4.88
N LYS A 122 -3.25 -16.95 -4.21
CA LYS A 122 -3.67 -17.35 -2.87
C LYS A 122 -3.62 -16.20 -1.87
N ALA A 123 -2.54 -15.40 -1.89
CA ALA A 123 -2.42 -14.23 -1.02
C ALA A 123 -3.47 -13.16 -1.32
N MET A 124 -3.74 -12.89 -2.60
CA MET A 124 -4.78 -11.93 -2.99
C MET A 124 -6.18 -12.44 -2.62
N HIS A 125 -6.45 -13.75 -2.73
CA HIS A 125 -7.73 -14.33 -2.32
C HIS A 125 -7.96 -14.15 -0.81
N ALA A 126 -6.99 -14.53 0.01
CA ALA A 126 -7.06 -14.32 1.47
C ALA A 126 -7.17 -12.83 1.85
N LEU A 127 -6.45 -11.96 1.12
CA LEU A 127 -6.53 -10.52 1.32
C LEU A 127 -7.93 -9.96 1.01
N LEU A 128 -8.57 -10.43 -0.05
CA LEU A 128 -9.94 -10.02 -0.40
C LEU A 128 -10.93 -10.40 0.71
N GLY A 129 -10.88 -11.64 1.22
CA GLY A 129 -11.72 -12.08 2.33
C GLY A 129 -11.43 -11.31 3.62
N MET A 130 -10.14 -11.06 3.93
CA MET A 130 -9.77 -10.24 5.08
C MET A 130 -10.34 -8.81 4.98
N ILE A 131 -10.26 -8.18 3.81
CA ILE A 131 -10.84 -6.85 3.60
C ILE A 131 -12.35 -6.89 3.80
N ASP A 132 -13.06 -7.88 3.25
CA ASP A 132 -14.50 -8.02 3.45
C ASP A 132 -14.84 -8.18 4.95
N ASN A 133 -14.08 -8.98 5.68
CA ASN A 133 -14.26 -9.12 7.12
C ASN A 133 -14.04 -7.79 7.89
N PHE A 134 -13.11 -6.93 7.44
CA PHE A 134 -12.98 -5.60 8.02
C PHE A 134 -14.16 -4.69 7.67
N MET A 135 -14.71 -4.79 6.46
CA MET A 135 -15.89 -4.00 6.08
C MET A 135 -17.12 -4.34 6.91
N ASP A 136 -17.22 -5.54 7.46
CA ASP A 136 -18.32 -5.93 8.37
C ASP A 136 -18.17 -5.36 9.79
N LYS A 137 -17.05 -4.71 10.13
CA LYS A 137 -16.84 -4.15 11.46
C LYS A 137 -17.57 -2.81 11.61
N PRO A 138 -18.37 -2.62 12.68
CA PRO A 138 -19.19 -1.41 12.87
C PRO A 138 -18.36 -0.14 13.03
N PHE A 139 -17.10 -0.27 13.44
CA PHE A 139 -16.18 0.85 13.63
C PHE A 139 -15.42 1.26 12.35
N VAL A 140 -15.66 0.65 11.19
CA VAL A 140 -15.06 1.07 9.92
C VAL A 140 -15.95 2.08 9.20
N ASP A 141 -15.36 3.22 8.81
CA ASP A 141 -16.03 4.17 7.94
C ASP A 141 -15.88 3.75 6.48
N HIS A 142 -16.95 3.24 5.89
CA HIS A 142 -16.99 2.79 4.50
C HIS A 142 -16.75 3.90 3.47
N LYS A 143 -16.86 5.16 3.85
CA LYS A 143 -16.51 6.29 2.99
C LYS A 143 -15.02 6.59 2.97
N GLN A 144 -14.26 6.07 3.94
CA GLN A 144 -12.85 6.37 4.14
C GLN A 144 -12.01 5.09 4.18
N VAL A 145 -12.09 4.29 3.10
CA VAL A 145 -11.31 3.06 2.92
C VAL A 145 -10.18 3.33 1.92
N TYR A 146 -8.96 3.10 2.33
CA TYR A 146 -7.76 3.41 1.54
C TYR A 146 -6.89 2.19 1.34
N ILE A 147 -6.10 2.22 0.27
CA ILE A 147 -5.11 1.20 -0.05
C ILE A 147 -3.81 1.86 -0.50
N GLY A 148 -2.70 1.33 -0.06
CA GLY A 148 -1.39 1.70 -0.57
C GLY A 148 -0.43 0.52 -0.56
N GLY A 149 0.67 0.66 -1.28
CA GLY A 149 1.69 -0.37 -1.29
C GLY A 149 2.94 0.04 -2.05
N LEU A 150 4.01 -0.71 -1.83
CA LEU A 150 5.29 -0.51 -2.50
C LEU A 150 5.74 -1.75 -3.28
N SER A 151 6.38 -1.56 -4.43
CA SER A 151 6.95 -2.63 -5.26
C SER A 151 5.89 -3.71 -5.56
N MET A 152 6.09 -4.95 -5.14
CA MET A 152 5.07 -6.01 -5.19
C MET A 152 3.73 -5.57 -4.57
N GLY A 153 3.76 -4.79 -3.49
CA GLY A 153 2.57 -4.26 -2.83
C GLY A 153 1.85 -3.19 -3.66
N ALA A 154 2.57 -2.38 -4.43
CA ALA A 154 1.97 -1.46 -5.38
C ALA A 154 1.27 -2.21 -6.53
N MET A 155 1.85 -3.30 -7.02
CA MET A 155 1.21 -4.20 -7.99
C MET A 155 -0.10 -4.79 -7.41
N GLY A 156 -0.06 -5.20 -6.12
CA GLY A 156 -1.24 -5.65 -5.39
C GLY A 156 -2.29 -4.56 -5.17
N THR A 157 -1.86 -3.31 -4.97
CA THR A 157 -2.76 -2.15 -4.89
C THR A 157 -3.58 -2.02 -6.17
N TYR A 158 -2.94 -2.03 -7.35
CA TYR A 158 -3.65 -1.99 -8.63
C TYR A 158 -4.58 -3.21 -8.80
N GLU A 159 -4.12 -4.40 -8.41
CA GLU A 159 -4.95 -5.61 -8.46
C GLU A 159 -6.22 -5.48 -7.61
N LEU A 160 -6.11 -4.93 -6.39
CA LEU A 160 -7.25 -4.64 -5.52
C LEU A 160 -8.19 -3.59 -6.12
N LEU A 161 -7.65 -2.50 -6.66
CA LEU A 161 -8.45 -1.46 -7.32
C LEU A 161 -9.32 -2.04 -8.45
N ARG A 162 -8.77 -2.94 -9.26
CA ARG A 162 -9.55 -3.58 -10.34
C ARG A 162 -10.56 -4.63 -9.85
N ARG A 163 -10.31 -5.27 -8.70
CA ARG A 163 -11.21 -6.30 -8.13
C ARG A 163 -12.30 -5.71 -7.24
N LYS A 164 -12.00 -4.69 -6.47
CA LYS A 164 -12.89 -3.98 -5.54
C LYS A 164 -13.20 -2.55 -6.02
N LYS A 165 -13.68 -2.42 -7.25
CA LYS A 165 -13.80 -1.17 -8.05
C LYS A 165 -14.42 0.04 -7.35
N LYS A 166 -15.25 -0.18 -6.32
CA LYS A 166 -16.01 0.89 -5.65
C LYS A 166 -15.68 1.03 -4.17
N LEU A 167 -14.72 0.26 -3.69
CA LEU A 167 -14.42 0.21 -2.27
C LEU A 167 -13.56 1.40 -1.81
N PHE A 168 -12.51 1.69 -2.56
CA PHE A 168 -11.48 2.61 -2.10
C PHE A 168 -11.79 4.06 -2.43
N ALA A 169 -11.66 4.93 -1.42
CA ALA A 169 -11.79 6.38 -1.54
C ALA A 169 -10.57 7.01 -2.22
N ALA A 170 -9.39 6.47 -1.98
CA ALA A 170 -8.15 6.83 -2.67
C ALA A 170 -7.13 5.71 -2.54
N ALA A 171 -6.09 5.77 -3.38
CA ALA A 171 -4.98 4.82 -3.36
C ALA A 171 -3.64 5.51 -3.62
N PHE A 172 -2.55 4.93 -3.12
CA PHE A 172 -1.21 5.30 -3.54
C PHE A 172 -0.38 4.06 -3.90
N ALA A 173 0.48 4.19 -4.90
CA ALA A 173 1.33 3.11 -5.40
C ALA A 173 2.76 3.59 -5.55
N ILE A 174 3.72 2.90 -4.94
CA ILE A 174 5.14 3.27 -4.96
C ILE A 174 5.93 2.20 -5.71
N CYS A 175 6.64 2.59 -6.76
CA CYS A 175 7.54 1.76 -7.59
C CYS A 175 6.93 0.41 -8.03
N GLY A 176 5.69 0.43 -8.54
CA GLY A 176 5.00 -0.76 -9.04
C GLY A 176 4.50 -0.60 -10.47
N GLY A 177 3.58 -1.47 -10.85
CA GLY A 177 2.98 -1.46 -12.18
C GLY A 177 1.74 -2.34 -12.28
N ASP A 178 1.02 -2.20 -13.38
CA ASP A 178 -0.14 -3.02 -13.77
C ASP A 178 -0.23 -3.12 -15.29
N ASN A 179 -1.08 -4.00 -15.77
CA ASN A 179 -1.46 -4.02 -17.18
C ASN A 179 -2.29 -2.78 -17.51
N VAL A 180 -1.83 -1.99 -18.48
CA VAL A 180 -2.46 -0.72 -18.88
C VAL A 180 -3.94 -0.87 -19.22
N ALA A 181 -4.36 -2.03 -19.76
CA ALA A 181 -5.76 -2.30 -20.05
C ALA A 181 -6.66 -2.45 -18.81
N ASN A 182 -6.07 -2.56 -17.61
CA ASN A 182 -6.81 -2.59 -16.36
C ASN A 182 -7.20 -1.21 -15.87
N VAL A 183 -6.48 -0.15 -16.27
CA VAL A 183 -6.64 1.23 -15.80
C VAL A 183 -8.09 1.72 -15.91
N GLN A 184 -8.78 1.36 -16.99
CA GLN A 184 -10.20 1.65 -17.18
C GLN A 184 -11.10 1.18 -16.02
N LYS A 185 -10.70 0.11 -15.29
CA LYS A 185 -11.51 -0.47 -14.21
C LYS A 185 -11.46 0.33 -12.92
N TYR A 186 -10.40 1.11 -12.72
CA TYR A 186 -10.16 1.92 -11.52
C TYR A 186 -9.89 3.39 -11.80
N LYS A 187 -10.16 3.86 -13.00
CA LYS A 187 -9.90 5.24 -13.44
C LYS A 187 -10.54 6.32 -12.56
N ASP A 188 -11.61 5.97 -11.84
CA ASP A 188 -12.36 6.90 -11.00
C ASP A 188 -11.86 6.97 -9.56
N VAL A 189 -10.89 6.14 -9.19
CA VAL A 189 -10.26 6.19 -7.87
C VAL A 189 -9.14 7.22 -7.89
N PRO A 190 -9.15 8.23 -7.01
CA PRO A 190 -8.02 9.13 -6.82
C PRO A 190 -6.74 8.34 -6.56
N LEU A 191 -5.72 8.55 -7.39
CA LEU A 191 -4.49 7.75 -7.37
C LEU A 191 -3.26 8.65 -7.34
N TRP A 192 -2.35 8.38 -6.38
CA TRP A 192 -1.03 9.00 -6.35
C TRP A 192 0.05 7.95 -6.57
N ILE A 193 0.82 8.13 -7.63
CA ILE A 193 1.87 7.21 -8.06
C ILE A 193 3.22 7.86 -7.74
N PHE A 194 4.12 7.09 -7.15
CA PHE A 194 5.50 7.48 -6.85
C PHE A 194 6.47 6.50 -7.49
N HIS A 195 7.58 7.01 -8.05
CA HIS A 195 8.61 6.13 -8.61
C HIS A 195 9.98 6.82 -8.64
N GLY A 196 11.05 6.04 -8.51
CA GLY A 196 12.40 6.49 -8.76
C GLY A 196 12.74 6.40 -10.25
N GLU A 197 13.28 7.47 -10.86
CA GLU A 197 13.62 7.44 -12.29
C GLU A 197 14.79 6.48 -12.61
N LYS A 198 15.62 6.17 -11.61
CA LYS A 198 16.74 5.25 -11.74
C LYS A 198 16.44 3.83 -11.24
N ASP A 199 15.14 3.49 -11.10
CA ASP A 199 14.72 2.17 -10.62
C ASP A 199 15.18 1.07 -11.59
N ASP A 200 16.12 0.24 -11.14
CA ASP A 200 16.71 -0.88 -11.87
C ASP A 200 16.06 -2.23 -11.57
N VAL A 201 15.07 -2.26 -10.66
CA VAL A 201 14.30 -3.47 -10.28
C VAL A 201 12.94 -3.50 -10.97
N VAL A 202 12.19 -2.40 -10.86
CA VAL A 202 10.90 -2.19 -11.55
C VAL A 202 11.02 -0.93 -12.40
N PRO A 203 11.18 -1.04 -13.71
CA PRO A 203 11.36 0.13 -14.58
C PRO A 203 10.26 1.18 -14.42
N VAL A 204 10.65 2.46 -14.33
CA VAL A 204 9.74 3.60 -14.12
C VAL A 204 8.61 3.68 -15.16
N VAL A 205 8.83 3.12 -16.35
CA VAL A 205 7.83 3.06 -17.43
C VAL A 205 6.52 2.37 -16.98
N HIS A 206 6.59 1.43 -16.03
CA HIS A 206 5.38 0.77 -15.51
C HIS A 206 4.47 1.72 -14.73
N SER A 207 5.01 2.77 -14.15
CA SER A 207 4.22 3.83 -13.49
C SER A 207 3.78 4.92 -14.45
N THR A 208 4.66 5.36 -15.36
CA THR A 208 4.33 6.44 -16.29
C THR A 208 3.24 6.03 -17.27
N ILE A 209 3.27 4.80 -17.80
CA ILE A 209 2.23 4.30 -18.71
C ILE A 209 0.82 4.26 -18.05
N ILE A 210 0.74 3.96 -16.75
CA ILE A 210 -0.53 3.99 -16.00
C ILE A 210 -1.02 5.43 -15.87
N ALA A 211 -0.13 6.36 -15.50
CA ALA A 211 -0.48 7.77 -15.38
C ALA A 211 -0.94 8.36 -16.73
N ASP A 212 -0.25 8.02 -17.79
CA ASP A 212 -0.61 8.49 -19.13
C ASP A 212 -1.93 7.89 -19.61
N GLN A 213 -2.17 6.62 -19.36
CA GLN A 213 -3.48 6.01 -19.67
C GLN A 213 -4.62 6.65 -18.86
N LEU A 214 -4.40 7.03 -17.60
CA LEU A 214 -5.40 7.77 -16.83
C LEU A 214 -5.69 9.13 -17.47
N LYS A 215 -4.67 9.85 -17.95
CA LYS A 215 -4.85 11.13 -18.68
C LYS A 215 -5.63 10.92 -19.96
N VAL A 216 -5.32 9.88 -20.76
CA VAL A 216 -6.10 9.51 -21.96
C VAL A 216 -7.57 9.26 -21.62
N LEU A 217 -7.86 8.72 -20.44
CA LEU A 217 -9.23 8.50 -19.95
C LEU A 217 -9.86 9.74 -19.30
N GLY A 218 -9.27 10.93 -19.46
CA GLY A 218 -9.77 12.20 -18.94
C GLY A 218 -9.61 12.34 -17.41
N LYS A 219 -8.67 11.62 -16.80
CA LYS A 219 -8.39 11.68 -15.36
C LYS A 219 -7.08 12.42 -15.09
N VAL A 220 -6.93 12.93 -13.87
CA VAL A 220 -5.74 13.67 -13.44
C VAL A 220 -5.08 12.91 -12.28
N PRO A 221 -4.27 11.88 -12.56
CA PRO A 221 -3.53 11.18 -11.52
C PRO A 221 -2.44 12.09 -10.96
N LYS A 222 -2.10 11.91 -9.68
CA LYS A 222 -0.86 12.49 -9.15
C LYS A 222 0.28 11.53 -9.48
N LEU A 223 1.34 12.07 -10.10
CA LEU A 223 2.57 11.33 -10.38
C LEU A 223 3.75 12.12 -9.82
N THR A 224 4.53 11.50 -8.95
CA THR A 224 5.79 12.05 -8.42
C THR A 224 6.93 11.13 -8.83
N LEU A 225 7.83 11.66 -9.65
CA LEU A 225 9.06 10.97 -10.05
C LEU A 225 10.23 11.57 -9.26
N TYR A 226 11.10 10.71 -8.77
CA TYR A 226 12.30 11.09 -8.02
C TYR A 226 13.54 10.87 -8.89
N PRO A 227 14.15 11.94 -9.46
CA PRO A 227 15.21 11.83 -10.47
C PRO A 227 16.45 11.04 -10.04
N ASN A 228 16.72 11.03 -8.74
CA ASN A 228 17.93 10.39 -8.18
C ASN A 228 17.62 9.11 -7.38
N ALA A 229 16.36 8.72 -7.25
CA ALA A 229 16.01 7.51 -6.51
C ALA A 229 16.07 6.27 -7.41
N ASN A 230 16.58 5.19 -6.84
CA ASN A 230 16.47 3.85 -7.36
C ASN A 230 15.18 3.19 -6.82
N HIS A 231 15.13 1.87 -6.68
CA HIS A 231 13.95 1.11 -6.25
C HIS A 231 13.42 1.52 -4.88
N ASN A 232 14.29 1.96 -3.95
CA ASN A 232 13.92 2.40 -2.61
C ASN A 232 13.22 3.78 -2.53
N SER A 233 12.56 4.20 -3.58
CA SER A 233 11.81 5.48 -3.65
C SER A 233 10.71 5.63 -2.58
N TRP A 234 10.33 4.54 -1.90
CA TRP A 234 9.37 4.58 -0.79
C TRP A 234 9.84 5.39 0.40
N ASP A 235 11.16 5.47 0.68
CA ASP A 235 11.67 6.27 1.78
C ASP A 235 11.32 7.76 1.57
N THR A 236 11.52 8.25 0.35
CA THR A 236 11.17 9.63 -0.04
C THR A 236 9.65 9.84 -0.10
N ALA A 237 8.90 8.84 -0.61
CA ALA A 237 7.46 8.92 -0.69
C ALA A 237 6.80 9.00 0.71
N PHE A 238 7.28 8.21 1.70
CA PHE A 238 6.79 8.29 3.08
C PHE A 238 7.24 9.56 3.81
N ALA A 239 8.31 10.20 3.34
CA ALA A 239 8.75 11.49 3.87
C ALA A 239 7.99 12.68 3.27
N ASP A 240 7.19 12.49 2.20
CA ASP A 240 6.39 13.56 1.60
C ASP A 240 5.27 14.00 2.56
N PRO A 241 5.32 15.25 3.10
CA PRO A 241 4.34 15.71 4.07
C PRO A 241 2.93 15.85 3.49
N LYS A 242 2.77 15.79 2.17
CA LYS A 242 1.48 15.91 1.48
C LYS A 242 0.78 14.57 1.30
N LEU A 243 1.48 13.42 1.49
CA LEU A 243 0.89 12.10 1.23
C LEU A 243 -0.34 11.82 2.09
N LEU A 244 -0.20 11.89 3.41
CA LEU A 244 -1.30 11.57 4.32
C LEU A 244 -2.44 12.62 4.29
N PRO A 245 -2.16 13.95 4.29
CA PRO A 245 -3.22 14.94 4.11
C PRO A 245 -4.03 14.71 2.82
N TRP A 246 -3.35 14.43 1.70
CA TRP A 246 -4.02 14.12 0.45
C TRP A 246 -4.83 12.83 0.54
N LEU A 247 -4.25 11.75 1.08
CA LEU A 247 -4.93 10.46 1.18
C LEU A 247 -6.24 10.59 1.97
N PHE A 248 -6.16 11.13 3.17
CA PHE A 248 -7.30 11.23 4.09
C PHE A 248 -8.29 12.34 3.76
N SER A 249 -7.97 13.26 2.84
CA SER A 249 -8.94 14.25 2.33
C SER A 249 -9.95 13.66 1.32
N ASN A 250 -9.67 12.49 0.76
CA ASN A 250 -10.57 11.83 -0.20
C ASN A 250 -11.63 11.01 0.55
N GLN A 251 -12.86 11.08 0.07
CA GLN A 251 -13.97 10.27 0.56
C GLN A 251 -14.69 9.61 -0.62
N ASN A 252 -15.14 8.39 -0.42
CA ASN A 252 -15.98 7.72 -1.39
C ASN A 252 -17.38 8.34 -1.33
N GLN A 253 -17.81 8.91 -2.43
CA GLN A 253 -19.11 9.58 -2.55
C GLN A 253 -20.27 8.61 -2.91
N ARG A 254 -20.01 7.31 -2.89
CA ARG A 254 -20.94 6.27 -3.34
C ARG A 254 -21.63 5.57 -2.19
#